data_556ac7fb725a79559f21048a0ec2e328
#
_entry.id   556ac7fb725a79559f21048a0ec2e328
#
_cell.length_a   1.000
_cell.length_b   1.000
_cell.length_c   1.000
_cell.angle_alpha   90.00
_cell.angle_beta   90.00
_cell.angle_gamma   90.00
#
_symmetry.space_group_name_H-M   'P 1'
#
loop_
_entity.id
_entity.type
_entity.pdbx_description
1 polymer ?
#
loop_
_entity_poly.entity_id
_entity_poly.type
_entity_poly.pdbx_seq_one_letter_code
_entity_poly.pdbx_strand_id
1 'polypeptide(L)'
;VLILGTGYLGKALAESLRKAGHTALTADIDPQKAIYEADVADQASMQGLAARIPSPQIIVMCASTRGGGEEAYRNLYAHGTRNTLEAFSGTPVIFCSSTAVYGITDGRWITEEHNVYPSSGKNGLLIQAEQAVLAAGGTVVRLGALYGPGRCALASQYVTKGKALPGAMDRWLNYIHRDDAAAALHLLCTLREPPAGIYNLTDRTPMQMGEIYSYLSNLLGKPAPQPEPLPAEARRGFSNQRISCSRLMALGWEPLYPS
;
A
#
# COMPACT_ATOMS: atom_id res chain seq x y z
N VAL A 1 12.33 -14.67 1.98
CA VAL A 1 11.76 -13.32 1.94
C VAL A 1 11.91 -12.65 3.29
N LEU A 2 12.31 -11.38 3.34
CA LEU A 2 12.23 -10.53 4.53
C LEU A 2 11.08 -9.53 4.38
N ILE A 3 10.19 -9.45 5.37
CA ILE A 3 9.06 -8.51 5.39
C ILE A 3 9.31 -7.49 6.48
N LEU A 4 9.45 -6.23 6.10
CA LEU A 4 9.61 -5.09 6.99
C LEU A 4 8.23 -4.43 7.22
N GLY A 5 7.75 -4.51 8.46
CA GLY A 5 6.40 -4.09 8.85
C GLY A 5 5.38 -5.23 8.80
N THR A 6 5.07 -5.81 9.94
CA THR A 6 4.12 -6.91 10.15
C THR A 6 2.73 -6.42 10.58
N GLY A 7 2.34 -5.31 9.99
CA GLY A 7 0.99 -4.77 10.15
C GLY A 7 -0.06 -5.57 9.36
N TYR A 8 -1.13 -4.90 8.96
CA TYR A 8 -2.29 -5.50 8.32
C TYR A 8 -1.96 -6.30 7.05
N LEU A 9 -1.13 -5.76 6.16
CA LEU A 9 -0.72 -6.41 4.91
C LEU A 9 0.45 -7.37 5.12
N GLY A 10 1.50 -6.93 5.81
CA GLY A 10 2.72 -7.73 5.98
C GLY A 10 2.48 -9.04 6.71
N LYS A 11 1.56 -9.07 7.69
CA LYS A 11 1.13 -10.31 8.36
C LYS A 11 0.47 -11.27 7.37
N ALA A 12 -0.47 -10.80 6.55
CA ALA A 12 -1.15 -11.63 5.55
C ALA A 12 -0.18 -12.18 4.50
N LEU A 13 0.78 -11.37 4.05
CA LEU A 13 1.85 -11.82 3.16
C LEU A 13 2.73 -12.90 3.79
N ALA A 14 3.16 -12.71 5.05
CA ALA A 14 3.97 -13.70 5.76
C ALA A 14 3.24 -15.04 5.90
N GLU A 15 1.96 -15.01 6.21
CA GLU A 15 1.10 -16.20 6.30
C GLU A 15 0.96 -16.90 4.93
N SER A 16 0.74 -16.13 3.87
CA SER A 16 0.62 -16.64 2.49
C SER A 16 1.91 -17.36 2.04
N LEU A 17 3.06 -16.72 2.24
CA LEU A 17 4.36 -17.29 1.89
C LEU A 17 4.66 -18.57 2.70
N ARG A 18 4.42 -18.58 4.00
CA ARG A 18 4.64 -19.76 4.86
C ARG A 18 3.74 -20.93 4.49
N LYS A 19 2.46 -20.67 4.18
CA LYS A 19 1.52 -21.71 3.69
C LYS A 19 2.00 -22.36 2.40
N ALA A 20 2.71 -21.63 1.54
CA ALA A 20 3.28 -22.13 0.31
C ALA A 20 4.69 -22.77 0.49
N GLY A 21 5.18 -22.90 1.74
CA GLY A 21 6.46 -23.53 2.05
C GLY A 21 7.67 -22.59 1.95
N HIS A 22 7.46 -21.29 1.76
CA HIS A 22 8.55 -20.32 1.71
C HIS A 22 8.97 -19.85 3.10
N THR A 23 10.27 -19.59 3.28
CA THR A 23 10.78 -18.94 4.48
C THR A 23 10.45 -17.45 4.45
N ALA A 24 9.58 -17.00 5.38
CA ALA A 24 9.22 -15.60 5.56
C ALA A 24 9.73 -15.11 6.92
N LEU A 25 10.82 -14.36 6.90
CA LEU A 25 11.34 -13.60 8.05
C LEU A 25 10.54 -12.30 8.17
N THR A 26 10.26 -11.88 9.39
CA THR A 26 9.48 -10.68 9.66
C THR A 26 10.21 -9.79 10.63
N ALA A 27 10.21 -8.48 10.37
CA ALA A 27 10.74 -7.46 11.28
C ALA A 27 9.74 -6.31 11.44
N ASP A 28 9.57 -5.83 12.67
CA ASP A 28 8.68 -4.71 13.02
C ASP A 28 9.30 -3.97 14.21
N ILE A 29 8.95 -2.71 14.40
CA ILE A 29 9.31 -1.95 15.59
C ILE A 29 8.63 -2.51 16.85
N ASP A 30 7.52 -3.22 16.70
CA ASP A 30 6.81 -3.91 17.76
C ASP A 30 7.24 -5.38 17.81
N PRO A 31 8.04 -5.79 18.83
CA PRO A 31 8.58 -7.14 18.92
C PRO A 31 7.49 -8.22 19.08
N GLN A 32 6.27 -7.85 19.47
CA GLN A 32 5.16 -8.80 19.59
C GLN A 32 4.56 -9.19 18.22
N LYS A 33 4.89 -8.44 17.16
CA LYS A 33 4.33 -8.66 15.82
C LYS A 33 5.26 -9.39 14.86
N ALA A 34 6.54 -9.47 15.17
CA ALA A 34 7.55 -9.98 14.25
C ALA A 34 8.54 -10.94 14.92
N ILE A 35 9.29 -11.68 14.12
CA ILE A 35 10.37 -12.55 14.61
C ILE A 35 11.54 -11.71 15.10
N TYR A 36 11.79 -10.58 14.44
CA TYR A 36 12.89 -9.66 14.77
C TYR A 36 12.33 -8.27 15.07
N GLU A 37 12.86 -7.65 16.13
CA GLU A 37 12.64 -6.24 16.39
C GLU A 37 13.61 -5.42 15.53
N ALA A 38 13.05 -4.48 14.76
CA ALA A 38 13.84 -3.51 13.99
C ALA A 38 13.02 -2.26 13.64
N ASP A 39 13.65 -1.10 13.77
CA ASP A 39 13.13 0.17 13.28
C ASP A 39 13.80 0.52 11.95
N VAL A 40 13.02 0.53 10.87
CA VAL A 40 13.52 0.89 9.55
C VAL A 40 14.02 2.34 9.49
N ALA A 41 13.51 3.22 10.36
CA ALA A 41 13.95 4.62 10.42
C ALA A 41 15.34 4.78 11.07
N ASP A 42 15.80 3.78 11.82
CA ASP A 42 17.10 3.77 12.50
C ASP A 42 18.13 2.95 11.69
N GLN A 43 19.16 3.62 11.22
CA GLN A 43 20.24 2.99 10.43
C GLN A 43 20.96 1.89 11.22
N ALA A 44 21.27 2.12 12.49
CA ALA A 44 21.97 1.15 13.32
C ALA A 44 21.11 -0.09 13.58
N SER A 45 19.80 0.09 13.79
CA SER A 45 18.82 -0.99 13.90
C SER A 45 18.80 -1.86 12.64
N MET A 46 18.79 -1.25 11.45
CA MET A 46 18.75 -1.98 10.18
C MET A 46 20.07 -2.72 9.90
N GLN A 47 21.21 -2.12 10.20
CA GLN A 47 22.52 -2.80 10.13
C GLN A 47 22.61 -3.97 11.10
N GLY A 48 22.13 -3.79 12.33
CA GLY A 48 22.03 -4.84 13.33
C GLY A 48 21.10 -5.98 12.91
N LEU A 49 19.99 -5.67 12.24
CA LEU A 49 19.11 -6.70 11.67
C LEU A 49 19.85 -7.49 10.59
N ALA A 50 20.50 -6.81 9.63
CA ALA A 50 21.21 -7.46 8.54
C ALA A 50 22.33 -8.41 9.04
N ALA A 51 23.01 -8.04 10.13
CA ALA A 51 24.04 -8.89 10.74
C ALA A 51 23.50 -10.14 11.45
N ARG A 52 22.22 -10.14 11.86
CA ARG A 52 21.60 -11.22 12.66
C ARG A 52 20.80 -12.23 11.86
N ILE A 53 20.43 -11.91 10.63
CA ILE A 53 19.56 -12.78 9.80
C ILE A 53 20.32 -13.36 8.62
N PRO A 54 19.91 -14.53 8.09
CA PRO A 54 20.39 -15.00 6.81
C PRO A 54 20.07 -13.98 5.70
N SER A 55 20.96 -13.83 4.73
CA SER A 55 20.75 -12.92 3.61
C SER A 55 19.41 -13.21 2.90
N PRO A 56 18.46 -12.28 2.89
CA PRO A 56 17.19 -12.49 2.22
C PRO A 56 17.36 -12.44 0.70
N GLN A 57 16.63 -13.27 -0.03
CA GLN A 57 16.60 -13.20 -1.49
C GLN A 57 15.80 -12.02 -2.01
N ILE A 58 14.84 -11.53 -1.23
CA ILE A 58 14.00 -10.38 -1.54
C ILE A 58 13.47 -9.76 -0.26
N ILE A 59 13.28 -8.45 -0.27
CA ILE A 59 12.72 -7.67 0.85
C ILE A 59 11.41 -7.04 0.42
N VAL A 60 10.39 -7.10 1.28
CA VAL A 60 9.13 -6.41 1.07
C VAL A 60 8.92 -5.37 2.17
N MET A 61 8.88 -4.10 1.80
CA MET A 61 8.62 -3.00 2.71
C MET A 61 7.12 -2.74 2.80
N CYS A 62 6.47 -3.27 3.85
CA CYS A 62 5.05 -3.11 4.17
C CYS A 62 4.78 -2.16 5.35
N ALA A 63 5.82 -1.59 5.96
CA ALA A 63 5.66 -0.68 7.08
C ALA A 63 4.87 0.57 6.68
N SER A 64 4.04 1.08 7.58
CA SER A 64 3.22 2.27 7.33
C SER A 64 3.10 3.15 8.59
N THR A 65 2.98 4.46 8.38
CA THR A 65 2.87 5.45 9.46
C THR A 65 1.53 5.42 10.20
N ARG A 66 0.54 4.65 9.71
CA ARG A 66 -0.84 4.62 10.25
C ARG A 66 -1.48 6.01 10.36
N GLY A 67 -1.21 6.90 9.41
CA GLY A 67 -1.77 8.25 9.38
C GLY A 67 -0.92 9.32 10.08
N GLY A 68 0.34 9.06 10.37
CA GLY A 68 1.29 10.01 10.95
C GLY A 68 1.49 11.30 10.12
N GLY A 69 2.08 12.31 10.75
CA GLY A 69 2.45 13.60 10.12
C GLY A 69 3.55 13.46 9.07
N GLU A 70 3.98 14.58 8.50
CA GLU A 70 5.03 14.60 7.48
C GLU A 70 6.37 14.07 8.01
N GLU A 71 6.68 14.34 9.27
CA GLU A 71 7.90 13.83 9.92
C GLU A 71 7.89 12.29 10.00
N ALA A 72 6.77 11.70 10.38
CA ALA A 72 6.62 10.24 10.39
C ALA A 72 6.78 9.63 8.98
N TYR A 73 6.28 10.34 7.94
CA TYR A 73 6.50 9.96 6.55
C TYR A 73 7.98 10.06 6.15
N ARG A 74 8.66 11.12 6.55
CA ARG A 74 10.09 11.32 6.29
C ARG A 74 10.91 10.20 6.92
N ASN A 75 10.68 9.93 8.18
CA ASN A 75 11.40 8.90 8.92
C ASN A 75 11.16 7.51 8.32
N LEU A 76 9.90 7.14 8.09
CA LEU A 76 9.58 5.81 7.59
C LEU A 76 9.95 5.62 6.12
N TYR A 77 9.52 6.54 5.23
CA TYR A 77 9.64 6.32 3.80
C TYR A 77 10.98 6.81 3.24
N ALA A 78 11.40 8.05 3.55
CA ALA A 78 12.66 8.54 3.01
C ALA A 78 13.89 7.91 3.71
N HIS A 79 13.94 7.97 5.04
CA HIS A 79 15.07 7.40 5.79
C HIS A 79 14.99 5.88 5.82
N GLY A 80 13.81 5.30 6.10
CA GLY A 80 13.64 3.85 6.18
C GLY A 80 13.97 3.13 4.87
N THR A 81 13.58 3.69 3.72
CA THR A 81 13.95 3.13 2.41
C THR A 81 15.46 3.18 2.20
N ARG A 82 16.10 4.32 2.46
CA ARG A 82 17.54 4.46 2.36
C ARG A 82 18.27 3.46 3.26
N ASN A 83 17.92 3.40 4.52
CA ASN A 83 18.54 2.50 5.50
C ASN A 83 18.38 1.03 5.09
N THR A 84 17.22 0.66 4.52
CA THR A 84 16.98 -0.69 4.00
C THR A 84 17.89 -1.01 2.82
N LEU A 85 18.00 -0.11 1.83
CA LEU A 85 18.85 -0.28 0.65
C LEU A 85 20.34 -0.35 1.01
N GLU A 86 20.78 0.42 2.01
CA GLU A 86 22.14 0.40 2.52
C GLU A 86 22.47 -0.87 3.28
N ALA A 87 21.61 -1.28 4.24
CA ALA A 87 21.82 -2.44 5.09
C ALA A 87 21.78 -3.78 4.31
N PHE A 88 21.00 -3.82 3.24
CA PHE A 88 20.80 -5.02 2.41
C PHE A 88 21.21 -4.75 0.94
N SER A 89 22.35 -4.12 0.76
CA SER A 89 22.85 -3.76 -0.57
C SER A 89 22.85 -4.97 -1.53
N GLY A 90 22.33 -4.79 -2.74
CA GLY A 90 22.24 -5.82 -3.76
C GLY A 90 21.04 -6.78 -3.60
N THR A 91 20.26 -6.69 -2.52
CA THR A 91 19.03 -7.47 -2.37
C THR A 91 17.86 -6.75 -3.04
N PRO A 92 17.07 -7.41 -3.93
CA PRO A 92 15.89 -6.81 -4.53
C PRO A 92 14.86 -6.36 -3.47
N VAL A 93 14.32 -5.16 -3.65
CA VAL A 93 13.33 -4.56 -2.74
C VAL A 93 12.01 -4.37 -3.47
N ILE A 94 10.91 -4.83 -2.88
CA ILE A 94 9.53 -4.46 -3.22
C ILE A 94 9.06 -3.43 -2.22
N PHE A 95 8.74 -2.23 -2.68
CA PHE A 95 8.24 -1.14 -1.86
C PHE A 95 6.74 -0.96 -2.02
N CYS A 96 5.99 -1.09 -0.92
CA CYS A 96 4.56 -0.82 -0.86
C CYS A 96 4.30 0.69 -0.76
N SER A 97 4.00 1.30 -1.89
CA SER A 97 3.62 2.70 -2.04
C SER A 97 2.09 2.87 -2.08
N SER A 98 1.60 3.98 -2.57
CA SER A 98 0.16 4.29 -2.64
C SER A 98 -0.20 4.95 -3.97
N THR A 99 -1.39 4.63 -4.50
CA THR A 99 -1.96 5.33 -5.67
C THR A 99 -2.25 6.80 -5.42
N ALA A 100 -2.18 7.27 -4.17
CA ALA A 100 -2.32 8.68 -3.82
C ALA A 100 -1.21 9.58 -4.45
N VAL A 101 -0.06 9.00 -4.83
CA VAL A 101 1.04 9.74 -5.48
C VAL A 101 0.64 10.34 -6.83
N TYR A 102 -0.35 9.79 -7.52
CA TYR A 102 -0.80 10.33 -8.80
C TYR A 102 -1.50 11.69 -8.68
N GLY A 103 -2.27 11.91 -7.63
CA GLY A 103 -2.90 13.20 -7.33
C GLY A 103 -3.90 13.70 -8.36
N ILE A 104 -4.45 12.83 -9.20
CA ILE A 104 -5.41 13.19 -10.26
C ILE A 104 -6.81 13.38 -9.66
N THR A 105 -7.55 14.39 -10.15
CA THR A 105 -8.83 14.84 -9.55
C THR A 105 -10.00 14.90 -10.55
N ASP A 106 -9.80 14.46 -11.78
CA ASP A 106 -10.80 14.57 -12.86
C ASP A 106 -11.47 13.24 -13.26
N GLY A 107 -11.21 12.17 -12.53
CA GLY A 107 -11.84 10.88 -12.75
C GLY A 107 -11.28 10.06 -13.92
N ARG A 108 -10.18 10.51 -14.56
CA ARG A 108 -9.59 9.77 -15.69
C ARG A 108 -9.00 8.42 -15.27
N TRP A 109 -8.79 7.55 -16.27
CA TRP A 109 -8.01 6.33 -16.12
C TRP A 109 -6.52 6.62 -16.01
N ILE A 110 -5.84 5.92 -15.12
CA ILE A 110 -4.43 6.06 -14.79
C ILE A 110 -3.76 4.70 -14.90
N THR A 111 -2.62 4.68 -15.59
CA THR A 111 -1.69 3.55 -15.67
C THR A 111 -0.38 3.91 -14.97
N GLU A 112 0.54 2.97 -14.88
CA GLU A 112 1.88 3.18 -14.31
C GLU A 112 2.74 4.15 -15.13
N GLU A 113 2.37 4.39 -16.39
CA GLU A 113 3.06 5.32 -17.29
C GLU A 113 2.73 6.80 -17.02
N HIS A 114 1.68 7.06 -16.24
CA HIS A 114 1.37 8.43 -15.83
C HIS A 114 2.48 8.97 -14.93
N ASN A 115 3.05 10.08 -15.36
CA ASN A 115 4.08 10.76 -14.59
C ASN A 115 3.53 11.22 -13.23
N VAL A 116 4.30 10.96 -12.19
CA VAL A 116 4.13 11.59 -10.89
C VAL A 116 5.21 12.66 -10.75
N TYR A 117 4.80 13.84 -10.34
CA TYR A 117 5.75 14.95 -10.18
C TYR A 117 6.16 15.07 -8.72
N PRO A 118 7.45 15.38 -8.46
CA PRO A 118 7.87 15.70 -7.11
C PRO A 118 6.96 16.80 -6.54
N SER A 119 6.34 16.49 -5.41
CA SER A 119 5.47 17.41 -4.68
C SER A 119 6.01 17.62 -3.29
N SER A 120 5.58 18.67 -2.62
CA SER A 120 5.85 18.85 -1.19
C SER A 120 4.98 17.91 -0.35
N GLY A 121 5.35 17.73 0.92
CA GLY A 121 4.58 16.96 1.89
C GLY A 121 4.66 15.44 1.68
N LYS A 122 3.65 14.75 2.18
CA LYS A 122 3.63 13.27 2.29
C LYS A 122 3.81 12.57 0.94
N ASN A 123 3.16 13.05 -0.13
CA ASN A 123 3.28 12.43 -1.45
C ASN A 123 4.69 12.58 -2.02
N GLY A 124 5.34 13.73 -1.80
CA GLY A 124 6.73 13.94 -2.22
C GLY A 124 7.70 12.97 -1.55
N LEU A 125 7.49 12.67 -0.28
CA LEU A 125 8.29 11.70 0.47
C LEU A 125 8.10 10.26 -0.03
N LEU A 126 6.86 9.89 -0.40
CA LEU A 126 6.60 8.60 -1.04
C LEU A 126 7.28 8.51 -2.41
N ILE A 127 7.18 9.55 -3.24
CA ILE A 127 7.81 9.59 -4.56
C ILE A 127 9.34 9.50 -4.43
N GLN A 128 9.93 10.16 -3.45
CA GLN A 128 11.37 10.06 -3.15
C GLN A 128 11.77 8.61 -2.81
N ALA A 129 10.99 7.93 -1.99
CA ALA A 129 11.22 6.51 -1.67
C ALA A 129 11.07 5.61 -2.90
N GLU A 130 10.03 5.82 -3.73
CA GLU A 130 9.86 5.10 -4.99
C GLU A 130 11.08 5.25 -5.90
N GLN A 131 11.56 6.49 -6.08
CA GLN A 131 12.73 6.78 -6.91
C GLN A 131 14.00 6.09 -6.42
N ALA A 132 14.23 6.04 -5.10
CA ALA A 132 15.37 5.35 -4.52
C ALA A 132 15.31 3.83 -4.78
N VAL A 133 14.14 3.22 -4.62
CA VAL A 133 13.94 1.78 -4.89
C VAL A 133 14.11 1.47 -6.38
N LEU A 134 13.54 2.29 -7.27
CA LEU A 134 13.69 2.11 -8.72
C LEU A 134 15.13 2.27 -9.18
N ALA A 135 15.86 3.26 -8.63
CA ALA A 135 17.29 3.46 -8.93
C ALA A 135 18.16 2.27 -8.49
N ALA A 136 17.74 1.54 -7.46
CA ALA A 136 18.36 0.28 -7.02
C ALA A 136 17.89 -0.96 -7.80
N GLY A 137 17.08 -0.80 -8.86
CA GLY A 137 16.53 -1.91 -9.64
C GLY A 137 15.38 -2.65 -8.97
N GLY A 138 14.76 -2.06 -7.94
CA GLY A 138 13.66 -2.68 -7.21
C GLY A 138 12.27 -2.46 -7.85
N THR A 139 11.25 -2.93 -7.16
CA THR A 139 9.85 -2.91 -7.56
C THR A 139 9.06 -1.96 -6.66
N VAL A 140 8.22 -1.13 -7.25
CA VAL A 140 7.27 -0.27 -6.54
C VAL A 140 5.86 -0.79 -6.79
N VAL A 141 5.11 -1.04 -5.70
CA VAL A 141 3.70 -1.43 -5.77
C VAL A 141 2.84 -0.32 -5.21
N ARG A 142 2.11 0.38 -6.08
CA ARG A 142 1.17 1.46 -5.71
C ARG A 142 -0.18 0.86 -5.35
N LEU A 143 -0.43 0.74 -4.06
CA LEU A 143 -1.64 0.14 -3.49
C LEU A 143 -2.83 1.10 -3.55
N GLY A 144 -3.99 0.58 -3.92
CA GLY A 144 -5.28 1.20 -3.63
C GLY A 144 -5.61 1.19 -2.13
N ALA A 145 -6.80 1.65 -1.77
CA ALA A 145 -7.24 1.63 -0.38
C ALA A 145 -7.47 0.19 0.09
N LEU A 146 -6.67 -0.24 1.08
CA LEU A 146 -6.75 -1.59 1.64
C LEU A 146 -8.04 -1.77 2.45
N TYR A 147 -8.81 -2.80 2.13
CA TYR A 147 -9.95 -3.27 2.92
C TYR A 147 -9.87 -4.77 3.18
N GLY A 148 -10.82 -5.30 3.95
CA GLY A 148 -10.94 -6.72 4.27
C GLY A 148 -11.27 -6.95 5.74
N PRO A 149 -10.98 -8.13 6.32
CA PRO A 149 -11.36 -8.49 7.68
C PRO A 149 -10.93 -7.43 8.71
N GLY A 150 -11.93 -6.89 9.43
CA GLY A 150 -11.74 -5.86 10.46
C GLY A 150 -11.33 -4.46 9.95
N ARG A 151 -11.31 -4.24 8.63
CA ARG A 151 -10.90 -2.94 8.06
C ARG A 151 -11.69 -2.59 6.80
N CYS A 152 -12.56 -1.61 6.92
CA CYS A 152 -13.15 -0.89 5.81
C CYS A 152 -13.54 0.51 6.31
N ALA A 153 -12.73 1.52 6.00
CA ALA A 153 -12.93 2.87 6.55
C ALA A 153 -14.30 3.46 6.19
N LEU A 154 -14.71 3.27 4.92
CA LEU A 154 -15.99 3.78 4.41
C LEU A 154 -17.16 3.12 5.13
N ALA A 155 -17.19 1.78 5.17
CA ALA A 155 -18.25 1.05 5.85
C ALA A 155 -18.24 1.31 7.37
N SER A 156 -17.07 1.33 8.00
CA SER A 156 -16.94 1.60 9.42
C SER A 156 -17.50 2.98 9.79
N GLN A 157 -17.16 4.03 9.06
CA GLN A 157 -17.68 5.36 9.32
C GLN A 157 -19.20 5.43 9.15
N TYR A 158 -19.75 4.84 8.11
CA TYR A 158 -21.18 4.78 7.88
C TYR A 158 -21.91 3.98 8.98
N VAL A 159 -21.42 2.79 9.29
CA VAL A 159 -22.04 1.92 10.31
C VAL A 159 -22.00 2.55 11.70
N THR A 160 -20.87 3.13 12.11
CA THR A 160 -20.67 3.66 13.47
C THR A 160 -21.20 5.08 13.66
N LYS A 161 -21.14 5.93 12.64
CA LYS A 161 -21.47 7.35 12.74
C LYS A 161 -22.67 7.79 11.90
N GLY A 162 -23.17 6.92 11.02
CA GLY A 162 -24.24 7.25 10.06
C GLY A 162 -23.84 8.29 9.02
N LYS A 163 -22.53 8.49 8.80
CA LYS A 163 -21.99 9.57 7.95
C LYS A 163 -21.21 9.02 6.77
N ALA A 164 -21.24 9.75 5.66
CA ALA A 164 -20.32 9.52 4.55
C ALA A 164 -18.89 9.95 4.90
N LEU A 165 -17.91 9.39 4.18
CA LEU A 165 -16.60 10.05 4.09
C LEU A 165 -16.75 11.38 3.37
N PRO A 166 -15.96 12.41 3.72
CA PRO A 166 -16.00 13.68 3.00
C PRO A 166 -15.70 13.50 1.50
N GLY A 167 -16.40 14.23 0.67
CA GLY A 167 -16.20 14.26 -0.77
C GLY A 167 -17.46 14.08 -1.58
N ALA A 168 -17.35 14.28 -2.88
CA ALA A 168 -18.44 14.11 -3.82
C ALA A 168 -18.79 12.63 -4.00
N MET A 169 -20.07 12.32 -4.13
CA MET A 169 -20.55 10.95 -4.27
C MET A 169 -20.18 10.30 -5.62
N ASP A 170 -19.90 11.10 -6.63
CA ASP A 170 -19.41 10.68 -7.95
C ASP A 170 -17.89 10.48 -8.00
N ARG A 171 -17.18 10.64 -6.87
CA ARG A 171 -15.75 10.44 -6.77
C ARG A 171 -15.40 8.96 -6.92
N TRP A 172 -14.46 8.66 -7.81
CA TRP A 172 -13.93 7.32 -8.02
C TRP A 172 -12.97 6.92 -6.89
N LEU A 173 -13.20 5.74 -6.35
CA LEU A 173 -12.40 5.09 -5.32
C LEU A 173 -11.78 3.82 -5.89
N ASN A 174 -10.56 3.52 -5.48
CA ASN A 174 -9.82 2.34 -5.90
C ASN A 174 -9.48 1.54 -4.65
N TYR A 175 -10.04 0.37 -4.53
CA TYR A 175 -9.82 -0.53 -3.41
C TYR A 175 -8.95 -1.71 -3.79
N ILE A 176 -8.48 -2.42 -2.80
CA ILE A 176 -7.85 -3.73 -2.92
C ILE A 176 -8.09 -4.52 -1.63
N HIS A 177 -8.59 -5.74 -1.75
CA HIS A 177 -8.73 -6.62 -0.60
C HIS A 177 -7.35 -7.02 -0.07
N ARG A 178 -7.20 -7.10 1.27
CA ARG A 178 -5.92 -7.43 1.92
C ARG A 178 -5.32 -8.74 1.40
N ASP A 179 -6.15 -9.76 1.22
CA ASP A 179 -5.66 -11.08 0.84
C ASP A 179 -5.27 -11.11 -0.65
N ASP A 180 -5.93 -10.34 -1.51
CA ASP A 180 -5.54 -10.14 -2.89
C ASP A 180 -4.23 -9.35 -3.00
N ALA A 181 -4.07 -8.32 -2.16
CA ALA A 181 -2.81 -7.59 -2.08
C ALA A 181 -1.66 -8.48 -1.60
N ALA A 182 -1.91 -9.35 -0.62
CA ALA A 182 -0.94 -10.33 -0.16
C ALA A 182 -0.61 -11.36 -1.25
N ALA A 183 -1.60 -11.83 -2.02
CA ALA A 183 -1.39 -12.75 -3.15
C ALA A 183 -0.56 -12.12 -4.27
N ALA A 184 -0.80 -10.84 -4.59
CA ALA A 184 0.00 -10.09 -5.57
C ALA A 184 1.46 -9.94 -5.14
N LEU A 185 1.69 -9.55 -3.89
CA LEU A 185 3.04 -9.46 -3.33
C LEU A 185 3.72 -10.83 -3.24
N HIS A 186 2.97 -11.88 -2.90
CA HIS A 186 3.46 -13.26 -2.92
C HIS A 186 3.94 -13.65 -4.33
N LEU A 187 3.13 -13.40 -5.36
CA LEU A 187 3.53 -13.65 -6.75
C LEU A 187 4.85 -12.93 -7.06
N LEU A 188 4.92 -11.62 -6.80
CA LEU A 188 6.14 -10.82 -7.06
C LEU A 188 7.37 -11.35 -6.32
N CYS A 189 7.20 -11.88 -5.10
CA CYS A 189 8.29 -12.49 -4.31
C CYS A 189 8.76 -13.83 -4.86
N THR A 190 7.94 -14.54 -5.62
CA THR A 190 8.22 -15.94 -6.06
C THR A 190 8.51 -16.04 -7.54
N LEU A 191 8.41 -14.96 -8.30
CA LEU A 191 8.90 -14.92 -9.66
C LEU A 191 10.42 -15.15 -9.67
N ARG A 192 10.90 -15.89 -10.66
CA ARG A 192 12.32 -16.21 -10.82
C ARG A 192 13.21 -14.95 -10.82
N GLU A 193 12.73 -13.90 -11.44
CA GLU A 193 13.32 -12.57 -11.46
C GLU A 193 12.22 -11.56 -11.08
N PRO A 194 12.28 -10.96 -9.88
CA PRO A 194 11.33 -9.92 -9.50
C PRO A 194 11.38 -8.79 -10.54
N PRO A 195 10.25 -8.44 -11.16
CA PRO A 195 10.26 -7.46 -12.22
C PRO A 195 10.50 -6.06 -11.66
N ALA A 196 11.60 -5.42 -12.03
CA ALA A 196 11.84 -4.01 -11.71
C ALA A 196 10.75 -3.12 -12.33
N GLY A 197 10.42 -2.02 -11.64
CA GLY A 197 9.45 -1.04 -12.15
C GLY A 197 8.27 -0.80 -11.23
N ILE A 198 7.25 -0.13 -11.79
CA ILE A 198 6.05 0.29 -11.05
C ILE A 198 4.88 -0.60 -11.44
N TYR A 199 4.11 -1.01 -10.44
CA TYR A 199 2.88 -1.81 -10.58
C TYR A 199 1.77 -1.21 -9.73
N ASN A 200 0.63 -0.93 -10.36
CA ASN A 200 -0.58 -0.59 -9.63
C ASN A 200 -1.26 -1.84 -9.09
N LEU A 201 -1.75 -1.77 -7.87
CA LEU A 201 -2.43 -2.88 -7.20
C LEU A 201 -3.78 -2.42 -6.67
N THR A 202 -4.83 -2.70 -7.45
CA THR A 202 -6.25 -2.44 -7.15
C THR A 202 -7.09 -3.66 -7.52
N ASP A 203 -8.36 -3.69 -7.12
CA ASP A 203 -9.30 -4.77 -7.39
C ASP A 203 -9.86 -4.81 -8.83
N ARG A 204 -9.30 -4.02 -9.78
CA ARG A 204 -9.72 -3.81 -11.19
C ARG A 204 -11.05 -3.07 -11.38
N THR A 205 -11.86 -2.86 -10.35
CA THR A 205 -13.21 -2.27 -10.48
C THR A 205 -13.29 -0.97 -9.68
N PRO A 206 -12.80 0.16 -10.21
CA PRO A 206 -13.03 1.44 -9.56
C PRO A 206 -14.52 1.70 -9.41
N MET A 207 -14.96 2.08 -8.21
CA MET A 207 -16.36 2.37 -7.92
C MET A 207 -16.54 3.83 -7.48
N GLN A 208 -17.70 4.42 -7.81
CA GLN A 208 -18.06 5.70 -7.24
C GLN A 208 -18.44 5.56 -5.77
N MET A 209 -18.10 6.55 -4.97
CA MET A 209 -18.39 6.54 -3.53
C MET A 209 -19.88 6.38 -3.24
N GLY A 210 -20.74 6.99 -4.05
CA GLY A 210 -22.20 6.89 -3.95
C GLY A 210 -22.73 5.49 -4.23
N GLU A 211 -22.15 4.77 -5.19
CA GLU A 211 -22.51 3.39 -5.49
C GLU A 211 -22.23 2.47 -4.29
N ILE A 212 -21.06 2.64 -3.66
CA ILE A 212 -20.71 1.86 -2.47
C ILE A 212 -21.65 2.15 -1.32
N TYR A 213 -22.00 3.42 -1.08
CA TYR A 213 -22.96 3.77 -0.03
C TYR A 213 -24.37 3.28 -0.33
N SER A 214 -24.81 3.30 -1.59
CA SER A 214 -26.10 2.73 -2.01
C SER A 214 -26.15 1.22 -1.73
N TYR A 215 -25.09 0.50 -2.08
CA TYR A 215 -24.97 -0.92 -1.77
C TYR A 215 -25.02 -1.18 -0.25
N LEU A 216 -24.23 -0.46 0.53
CA LEU A 216 -24.20 -0.61 1.99
C LEU A 216 -25.54 -0.23 2.64
N SER A 217 -26.21 0.80 2.14
CA SER A 217 -27.53 1.21 2.58
C SER A 217 -28.56 0.08 2.42
N ASN A 218 -28.59 -0.51 1.24
CA ASN A 218 -29.47 -1.64 0.95
C ASN A 218 -29.16 -2.87 1.83
N LEU A 219 -27.87 -3.20 1.95
CA LEU A 219 -27.40 -4.34 2.76
C LEU A 219 -27.74 -4.20 4.25
N LEU A 220 -27.66 -2.99 4.78
CA LEU A 220 -27.85 -2.71 6.21
C LEU A 220 -29.28 -2.26 6.57
N GLY A 221 -30.16 -2.05 5.57
CA GLY A 221 -31.50 -1.51 5.79
C GLY A 221 -31.48 -0.10 6.39
N LYS A 222 -30.45 0.71 6.10
CA LYS A 222 -30.28 2.08 6.61
C LYS A 222 -30.36 3.10 5.49
N PRO A 223 -30.84 4.33 5.74
CA PRO A 223 -30.83 5.36 4.72
C PRO A 223 -29.39 5.68 4.27
N ALA A 224 -29.21 5.96 2.98
CA ALA A 224 -27.90 6.35 2.46
C ALA A 224 -27.40 7.62 3.15
N PRO A 225 -26.11 7.72 3.50
CA PRO A 225 -25.59 8.90 4.18
C PRO A 225 -25.53 10.07 3.20
N GLN A 226 -25.77 11.28 3.72
CA GLN A 226 -25.61 12.50 2.93
C GLN A 226 -24.12 12.78 2.67
N PRO A 227 -23.76 13.33 1.51
CA PRO A 227 -22.40 13.72 1.21
C PRO A 227 -21.95 14.84 2.17
N GLU A 228 -20.78 14.67 2.77
CA GLU A 228 -20.15 15.76 3.54
C GLU A 228 -19.22 16.56 2.63
N PRO A 229 -19.26 17.91 2.69
CA PRO A 229 -18.34 18.72 1.89
C PRO A 229 -16.89 18.44 2.29
N LEU A 230 -16.00 18.44 1.29
CA LEU A 230 -14.57 18.39 1.56
C LEU A 230 -14.14 19.65 2.31
N PRO A 231 -13.42 19.53 3.42
CA PRO A 231 -12.74 20.67 4.03
C PRO A 231 -11.85 21.36 2.99
N ALA A 232 -11.79 22.69 3.00
CA ALA A 232 -11.04 23.47 2.02
C ALA A 232 -9.55 23.03 1.93
N GLU A 233 -8.99 22.66 3.05
CA GLU A 233 -7.61 22.14 3.18
C GLU A 233 -7.45 20.74 2.56
N ALA A 234 -8.47 19.91 2.60
CA ALA A 234 -8.47 18.55 2.06
C ALA A 234 -8.58 18.52 0.53
N ARG A 235 -9.12 19.56 -0.12
CA ARG A 235 -9.30 19.61 -1.57
C ARG A 235 -8.00 19.42 -2.35
N ARG A 236 -6.86 19.80 -1.79
CA ARG A 236 -5.53 19.66 -2.41
C ARG A 236 -4.93 18.25 -2.33
N GLY A 237 -5.50 17.33 -1.56
CA GLY A 237 -4.99 15.96 -1.37
C GLY A 237 -5.98 14.87 -1.76
N PHE A 238 -7.16 15.20 -2.25
CA PHE A 238 -8.18 14.24 -2.62
C PHE A 238 -8.06 13.84 -4.09
N SER A 239 -7.67 12.59 -4.34
CA SER A 239 -7.67 12.03 -5.68
C SER A 239 -9.09 11.63 -6.11
N ASN A 240 -9.41 11.87 -7.37
CA ASN A 240 -10.55 11.32 -8.09
C ASN A 240 -9.99 10.73 -9.38
N GLN A 241 -9.81 9.42 -9.43
CA GLN A 241 -9.07 8.73 -10.51
C GLN A 241 -9.48 7.26 -10.56
N ARG A 242 -9.38 6.67 -11.74
CA ARG A 242 -9.57 5.24 -11.95
C ARG A 242 -8.23 4.59 -12.26
N ILE A 243 -7.82 3.62 -11.46
CA ILE A 243 -6.48 3.02 -11.56
C ILE A 243 -6.57 1.67 -12.28
N SER A 244 -5.78 1.53 -13.33
CA SER A 244 -5.58 0.25 -14.01
C SER A 244 -4.50 -0.56 -13.31
N CYS A 245 -4.76 -1.84 -13.07
CA CYS A 245 -3.80 -2.84 -12.58
C CYS A 245 -3.40 -3.85 -13.66
N SER A 246 -3.64 -3.54 -14.94
CA SER A 246 -3.43 -4.46 -16.06
C SER A 246 -1.98 -4.94 -16.20
N ARG A 247 -0.99 -4.11 -15.84
CA ARG A 247 0.42 -4.49 -15.85
C ARG A 247 0.71 -5.62 -14.85
N LEU A 248 0.14 -5.58 -13.66
CA LEU A 248 0.29 -6.63 -12.66
C LEU A 248 -0.47 -7.90 -13.07
N MET A 249 -1.66 -7.75 -13.64
CA MET A 249 -2.44 -8.88 -14.17
C MET A 249 -1.70 -9.60 -15.31
N ALA A 250 -0.94 -8.89 -16.13
CA ALA A 250 -0.11 -9.51 -17.18
C ALA A 250 0.99 -10.43 -16.64
N LEU A 251 1.34 -10.34 -15.35
CA LEU A 251 2.23 -11.27 -14.66
C LEU A 251 1.52 -12.54 -14.15
N GLY A 252 0.21 -12.67 -14.38
CA GLY A 252 -0.59 -13.83 -13.96
C GLY A 252 -1.32 -13.64 -12.62
N TRP A 253 -1.36 -12.43 -12.05
CA TRP A 253 -2.17 -12.16 -10.87
C TRP A 253 -3.60 -11.77 -11.24
N GLU A 254 -4.56 -12.33 -10.51
CA GLU A 254 -5.97 -11.92 -10.57
C GLU A 254 -6.54 -11.78 -9.16
N PRO A 255 -7.39 -10.76 -8.90
CA PRO A 255 -8.05 -10.61 -7.61
C PRO A 255 -9.14 -11.66 -7.44
N LEU A 256 -9.25 -12.23 -6.24
CA LEU A 256 -10.35 -13.11 -5.81
C LEU A 256 -11.57 -12.32 -5.35
N TYR A 257 -11.37 -11.07 -4.97
CA TYR A 257 -12.40 -10.13 -4.50
C TYR A 257 -12.49 -8.94 -5.47
N PRO A 258 -12.91 -9.14 -6.73
CA PRO A 258 -13.23 -8.03 -7.61
C PRO A 258 -14.49 -7.37 -7.06
N SER A 259 -14.48 -6.06 -6.88
CA SER A 259 -15.63 -5.30 -6.34
C SER A 259 -16.86 -5.41 -7.22
#